data_e68897c9e5c699ef9c30fa5e6a5c177f
#
_entry.id   e68897c9e5c699ef9c30fa5e6a5c177f
#
_cell.length_a   1.000
_cell.length_b   1.000
_cell.length_c   1.000
_cell.angle_alpha   90.00
_cell.angle_beta   90.00
_cell.angle_gamma   90.00
#
_symmetry.space_group_name_H-M   'P 1'
#
loop_
_entity.id
_entity.type
_entity.pdbx_description
1 polymer ?
#
loop_
_entity_poly.entity_id
_entity_poly.type
_entity_poly.pdbx_seq_one_letter_code
_entity_poly.pdbx_strand_id
1 'polypeptide(L)'
;MPFRILLTDEARTALDALHGRRPGAADATRPRSGHRRAADPAAARQVDKALRWLATDPRHPGLRTHRYHSLTSPFDRDGQVFESYAQNRTPGALRLFWCYGKAAGDITVIAIVRHPD
;
A
#
# COMPACT_ATOMS: atom_id res chain seq x y z
N MET A 1 0.63 -20.29 -6.57
CA MET A 1 1.96 -19.71 -6.30
C MET A 1 1.79 -18.33 -5.69
N PRO A 2 2.53 -18.01 -4.66
CA PRO A 2 2.42 -16.67 -4.09
C PRO A 2 3.01 -15.63 -5.03
N PHE A 3 2.46 -14.44 -4.95
CA PHE A 3 2.99 -13.29 -5.67
C PHE A 3 4.09 -12.63 -4.86
N ARG A 4 5.05 -12.05 -5.56
CA ARG A 4 6.05 -11.21 -4.92
C ARG A 4 5.49 -9.79 -4.82
N ILE A 5 5.49 -9.23 -3.61
CA ILE A 5 4.94 -7.90 -3.39
C ILE A 5 6.07 -6.89 -3.46
N LEU A 6 5.92 -5.94 -4.37
CA LEU A 6 6.84 -4.81 -4.52
C LEU A 6 6.12 -3.54 -4.10
N LEU A 7 6.88 -2.61 -3.57
CA LEU A 7 6.34 -1.33 -3.13
C LEU A 7 7.06 -0.22 -3.89
N THR A 8 6.29 0.74 -4.39
CA THR A 8 6.88 1.97 -4.88
C THR A 8 7.49 2.74 -3.70
N ASP A 9 8.33 3.72 -3.99
CA ASP A 9 8.90 4.54 -2.93
C ASP A 9 7.81 5.21 -2.11
N GLU A 10 6.77 5.68 -2.77
CA GLU A 10 5.64 6.29 -2.09
C GLU A 10 4.95 5.32 -1.14
N ALA A 11 4.68 4.11 -1.61
CA ALA A 11 4.01 3.10 -0.79
C ALA A 11 4.90 2.68 0.38
N ARG A 12 6.20 2.53 0.13
CA ARG A 12 7.12 2.16 1.21
C ARG A 12 7.21 3.25 2.27
N THR A 13 7.27 4.50 1.85
CA THR A 13 7.29 5.60 2.80
C THR A 13 6.04 5.61 3.67
N ALA A 14 4.88 5.39 3.07
CA ALA A 14 3.64 5.34 3.82
C ALA A 14 3.63 4.19 4.83
N LEU A 15 4.08 3.02 4.40
CA LEU A 15 4.12 1.86 5.29
C LEU A 15 5.11 2.05 6.43
N ASP A 16 6.29 2.59 6.11
CA ASP A 16 7.29 2.86 7.14
C ASP A 16 6.77 3.84 8.18
N ALA A 17 6.02 4.85 7.74
CA ALA A 17 5.43 5.81 8.67
C ALA A 17 4.45 5.14 9.62
N LEU A 18 3.64 4.22 9.12
CA LEU A 18 2.70 3.49 9.97
C LEU A 18 3.42 2.64 11.01
N HIS A 19 4.55 2.05 10.65
CA HIS A 19 5.34 1.27 11.58
C HIS A 19 6.24 2.10 12.49
N GLY A 20 6.29 3.41 12.26
CA GLY A 20 7.16 4.27 13.04
C GLY A 20 8.62 4.19 12.61
N ARG A 21 8.89 3.67 11.42
CA ARG A 21 10.25 3.59 10.89
C ARG A 21 10.59 4.84 10.11
N ARG A 22 11.85 5.22 10.15
CA ARG A 22 12.31 6.34 9.33
C ARG A 22 12.42 5.91 7.89
N PRO A 23 11.88 6.70 6.97
CA PRO A 23 12.09 6.40 5.56
C PRO A 23 13.54 6.67 5.21
N GLY A 24 14.23 5.63 4.77
CA GLY A 24 15.59 5.76 4.28
C GLY A 24 16.61 6.12 5.35
N ALA A 25 17.70 5.36 5.41
CA ALA A 25 18.75 5.62 6.37
C ALA A 25 19.46 6.95 6.10
N ALA A 26 19.44 7.41 4.87
CA ALA A 26 20.13 8.64 4.50
C ALA A 26 19.49 9.88 5.09
N ASP A 27 18.28 9.77 5.60
CA ASP A 27 17.57 10.90 6.14
C ASP A 27 17.78 11.10 7.63
N ALA A 28 18.75 10.44 8.19
CA ALA A 28 19.00 10.53 9.62
C ALA A 28 19.28 11.95 10.10
N THR A 29 19.83 12.78 9.22
CA THR A 29 20.15 14.17 9.54
C THR A 29 18.99 15.14 9.32
N ARG A 30 17.91 14.64 8.81
CA ARG A 30 16.78 15.49 8.48
C ARG A 30 16.17 16.07 9.75
N PRO A 31 15.89 17.37 9.78
CA PRO A 31 15.25 17.93 10.97
C PRO A 31 13.87 17.36 11.16
N ARG A 32 13.53 17.20 12.41
CA ARG A 32 12.21 16.73 12.72
C ARG A 32 11.20 17.79 12.45
N SER A 33 10.19 17.42 11.71
CA SER A 33 9.06 18.29 11.49
C SER A 33 8.01 18.04 12.55
N GLY A 34 7.35 19.07 13.00
CA GLY A 34 6.20 18.92 13.86
C GLY A 34 5.01 18.27 13.17
N HIS A 35 5.11 18.11 11.87
CA HIS A 35 4.05 17.49 11.08
C HIS A 35 4.23 16.00 10.88
N ARG A 36 5.27 15.43 11.46
CA ARG A 36 5.49 14.01 11.31
C ARG A 36 4.31 13.25 11.92
N ARG A 37 3.75 12.36 11.14
CA ARG A 37 2.66 11.53 11.62
C ARG A 37 3.17 10.56 12.66
N ALA A 38 2.40 10.41 13.71
CA ALA A 38 2.67 9.38 14.68
C ALA A 38 2.50 8.01 14.04
N ALA A 39 3.25 7.04 14.52
CA ALA A 39 3.07 5.67 14.12
C ALA A 39 1.68 5.20 14.51
N ASP A 40 1.17 4.24 13.76
CA ASP A 40 -0.13 3.65 14.02
C ASP A 40 0.01 2.14 13.94
N PRO A 41 0.40 1.49 15.06
CA PRO A 41 0.67 0.06 15.02
C PRO A 41 -0.52 -0.79 14.63
N ALA A 42 -1.72 -0.40 15.00
CA ALA A 42 -2.91 -1.16 14.62
C ALA A 42 -3.13 -1.11 13.12
N ALA A 43 -3.01 0.09 12.53
CA ALA A 43 -3.15 0.24 11.09
C ALA A 43 -2.02 -0.49 10.36
N ALA A 44 -0.80 -0.43 10.89
CA ALA A 44 0.33 -1.14 10.30
C ALA A 44 0.07 -2.63 10.22
N ARG A 45 -0.47 -3.22 11.29
CA ARG A 45 -0.79 -4.65 11.29
C ARG A 45 -1.84 -4.99 10.27
N GLN A 46 -2.82 -4.12 10.09
CA GLN A 46 -3.88 -4.36 9.12
C GLN A 46 -3.37 -4.26 7.69
N VAL A 47 -2.47 -3.30 7.42
CA VAL A 47 -1.84 -3.21 6.12
C VAL A 47 -0.95 -4.43 5.86
N ASP A 48 -0.17 -4.85 6.86
CA ASP A 48 0.67 -6.04 6.72
C ASP A 48 -0.18 -7.27 6.38
N LYS A 49 -1.33 -7.41 7.03
CA LYS A 49 -2.23 -8.52 6.74
C LYS A 49 -2.76 -8.44 5.31
N ALA A 50 -3.14 -7.24 4.87
CA ALA A 50 -3.62 -7.07 3.51
C ALA A 50 -2.53 -7.41 2.49
N LEU A 51 -1.28 -7.02 2.76
CA LEU A 51 -0.17 -7.37 1.88
C LEU A 51 0.05 -8.88 1.81
N ARG A 52 -0.08 -9.58 2.95
CA ARG A 52 0.00 -11.05 2.94
C ARG A 52 -1.12 -11.68 2.13
N TRP A 53 -2.32 -11.14 2.23
CA TRP A 53 -3.44 -11.62 1.42
C TRP A 53 -3.19 -11.38 -0.07
N LEU A 54 -2.66 -10.20 -0.43
CA LEU A 54 -2.31 -9.95 -1.83
C LEU A 54 -1.28 -10.96 -2.33
N ALA A 55 -0.31 -11.30 -1.49
CA ALA A 55 0.73 -12.23 -1.90
C ALA A 55 0.19 -13.65 -2.13
N THR A 56 -0.78 -14.05 -1.35
CA THR A 56 -1.28 -15.44 -1.41
C THR A 56 -2.57 -15.57 -2.19
N ASP A 57 -3.44 -14.57 -2.13
CA ASP A 57 -4.74 -14.61 -2.81
C ASP A 57 -5.26 -13.19 -3.02
N PRO A 58 -4.90 -12.55 -4.14
CA PRO A 58 -5.34 -11.17 -4.38
C PRO A 58 -6.86 -11.04 -4.54
N ARG A 59 -7.57 -12.15 -4.67
CA ARG A 59 -9.02 -12.14 -4.73
C ARG A 59 -9.67 -12.42 -3.37
N HIS A 60 -8.87 -12.42 -2.31
CA HIS A 60 -9.41 -12.67 -0.97
C HIS A 60 -10.56 -11.70 -0.69
N PRO A 61 -11.74 -12.21 -0.27
CA PRO A 61 -12.90 -11.34 -0.10
C PRO A 61 -12.71 -10.26 0.96
N GLY A 62 -11.84 -10.48 1.93
CA GLY A 62 -11.55 -9.47 2.95
C GLY A 62 -10.88 -8.24 2.40
N LEU A 63 -10.26 -8.31 1.22
CA LEU A 63 -9.62 -7.17 0.57
C LEU A 63 -10.64 -6.27 -0.12
N ARG A 64 -11.80 -6.79 -0.48
CA ARG A 64 -12.83 -6.05 -1.21
C ARG A 64 -12.29 -5.36 -2.45
N THR A 65 -11.44 -6.08 -3.16
CA THR A 65 -10.74 -5.55 -4.33
C THR A 65 -11.71 -5.18 -5.45
N HIS A 66 -11.48 -4.03 -6.04
CA HIS A 66 -12.19 -3.64 -7.25
C HIS A 66 -11.27 -2.81 -8.12
N ARG A 67 -11.65 -2.71 -9.39
CA ARG A 67 -10.86 -1.96 -10.35
C ARG A 67 -10.97 -0.48 -10.07
N TYR A 68 -9.83 0.22 -10.17
CA TYR A 68 -9.78 1.66 -9.95
C TYR A 68 -9.35 2.34 -11.25
N HIS A 69 -10.24 3.16 -11.79
CA HIS A 69 -10.06 3.69 -13.15
C HIS A 69 -9.29 5.00 -13.21
N SER A 70 -9.08 5.65 -12.08
CA SER A 70 -8.43 6.97 -12.06
C SER A 70 -6.91 6.91 -12.02
N LEU A 71 -6.34 5.72 -11.94
CA LEU A 71 -4.89 5.54 -11.97
C LEU A 71 -4.51 4.61 -13.11
N THR A 72 -3.34 4.85 -13.67
CA THR A 72 -2.79 4.03 -14.74
C THR A 72 -1.61 3.24 -14.19
N SER A 73 -1.47 2.00 -14.65
CA SER A 73 -0.32 1.19 -14.27
C SER A 73 0.98 1.88 -14.70
N PRO A 74 2.00 1.92 -13.82
CA PRO A 74 3.28 2.49 -14.19
C PRO A 74 4.06 1.65 -15.21
N PHE A 75 3.61 0.42 -15.46
CA PHE A 75 4.32 -0.49 -16.36
C PHE A 75 3.62 -0.65 -17.70
N ASP A 76 2.36 -0.32 -17.79
CA ASP A 76 1.56 -0.58 -18.98
C ASP A 76 0.40 0.41 -19.04
N ARG A 77 0.42 1.23 -20.06
CA ARG A 77 -0.64 2.23 -20.27
C ARG A 77 -2.02 1.63 -20.24
N ASP A 78 -2.17 0.41 -20.74
CA ASP A 78 -3.45 -0.30 -20.75
C ASP A 78 -3.65 -1.20 -19.55
N GLY A 79 -2.68 -1.22 -18.64
CA GLY A 79 -2.74 -2.05 -17.45
C GLY A 79 -3.74 -1.50 -16.44
N GLN A 80 -4.36 -2.43 -15.73
CA GLN A 80 -5.38 -2.10 -14.75
C GLN A 80 -4.76 -1.85 -13.38
N VAL A 81 -5.34 -0.89 -12.67
CA VAL A 81 -5.01 -0.63 -11.28
C VAL A 81 -6.21 -1.05 -10.44
N PHE A 82 -5.92 -1.66 -9.30
CA PHE A 82 -6.94 -2.14 -8.37
C PHE A 82 -6.84 -1.42 -7.06
N GLU A 83 -7.97 -1.30 -6.38
CA GLU A 83 -8.05 -0.79 -5.04
C GLU A 83 -8.47 -1.92 -4.11
N SER A 84 -7.75 -2.09 -3.00
CA SER A 84 -8.10 -3.04 -1.96
C SER A 84 -8.09 -2.34 -0.62
N TYR A 85 -8.89 -2.83 0.33
CA TYR A 85 -9.00 -2.20 1.64
C TYR A 85 -8.19 -2.95 2.67
N ALA A 86 -7.35 -2.23 3.40
CA ALA A 86 -6.69 -2.76 4.58
C ALA A 86 -7.57 -2.58 5.82
N GLN A 87 -8.42 -1.55 5.81
CA GLN A 87 -9.36 -1.28 6.89
C GLN A 87 -10.74 -1.07 6.30
N ASN A 88 -11.77 -1.49 7.01
CA ASN A 88 -13.13 -1.35 6.58
C ASN A 88 -13.95 -0.65 7.64
N ARG A 89 -14.97 0.08 7.22
CA ARG A 89 -15.97 0.67 8.10
C ARG A 89 -15.40 1.65 9.11
N THR A 90 -14.29 2.27 8.78
CA THR A 90 -13.61 3.22 9.64
C THR A 90 -13.41 4.51 8.86
N PRO A 91 -13.73 5.66 9.44
CA PRO A 91 -13.39 6.93 8.76
C PRO A 91 -11.89 6.98 8.47
N GLY A 92 -11.54 7.41 7.28
CA GLY A 92 -10.14 7.43 6.88
C GLY A 92 -9.53 6.05 6.72
N ALA A 93 -10.35 5.04 6.40
CA ALA A 93 -9.86 3.68 6.22
C ALA A 93 -8.72 3.63 5.22
N LEU A 94 -7.68 2.87 5.56
CA LEU A 94 -6.53 2.69 4.69
C LEU A 94 -6.86 1.75 3.55
N ARG A 95 -6.38 2.10 2.37
CA ARG A 95 -6.57 1.31 1.16
C ARG A 95 -5.27 1.26 0.39
N LEU A 96 -5.16 0.20 -0.41
CA LEU A 96 -3.99 -0.07 -1.23
C LEU A 96 -4.37 0.07 -2.69
N PHE A 97 -3.57 0.79 -3.46
CA PHE A 97 -3.67 0.79 -4.92
C PHE A 97 -2.53 -0.06 -5.46
N TRP A 98 -2.85 -1.00 -6.33
CA TRP A 98 -1.85 -1.95 -6.80
C TRP A 98 -2.16 -2.41 -8.22
N CYS A 99 -1.16 -2.98 -8.85
CA CYS A 99 -1.29 -3.55 -10.18
C CYS A 99 -0.42 -4.80 -10.29
N TYR A 100 -0.74 -5.63 -11.27
CA TYR A 100 0.12 -6.76 -11.61
C TYR A 100 1.34 -6.23 -12.35
N GLY A 101 2.49 -6.83 -12.10
CA GLY A 101 3.75 -6.45 -12.71
C GLY A 101 4.72 -5.99 -11.63
N LYS A 102 5.92 -5.70 -12.02
CA LYS A 102 6.52 -5.57 -13.36
C LYS A 102 6.62 -6.91 -14.10
N ALA A 103 7.15 -7.94 -13.48
CA ALA A 103 7.30 -9.25 -14.08
C ALA A 103 6.09 -10.11 -13.76
N ALA A 104 5.98 -11.24 -14.46
CA ALA A 104 4.96 -12.24 -14.12
C ALA A 104 5.18 -12.70 -12.68
N GLY A 105 4.11 -12.82 -11.93
CA GLY A 105 4.20 -13.21 -10.53
C GLY A 105 4.45 -12.05 -9.57
N ASP A 106 4.57 -10.83 -10.08
CA ASP A 106 4.75 -9.66 -9.24
C ASP A 106 3.43 -8.91 -9.07
N ILE A 107 3.26 -8.35 -7.88
CA ILE A 107 2.25 -7.34 -7.60
C ILE A 107 2.98 -6.12 -7.06
N THR A 108 2.75 -4.96 -7.67
CA THR A 108 3.34 -3.73 -7.19
C THR A 108 2.28 -2.88 -6.52
N VAL A 109 2.49 -2.56 -5.25
CA VAL A 109 1.63 -1.65 -4.52
C VAL A 109 2.12 -0.23 -4.82
N ILE A 110 1.25 0.54 -5.46
CA ILE A 110 1.57 1.86 -5.96
C ILE A 110 1.46 2.90 -4.85
N ALA A 111 0.44 2.76 -4.02
CA ALA A 111 0.18 3.75 -2.97
C ALA A 111 -0.61 3.10 -1.83
N ILE A 112 -0.40 3.61 -0.63
CA ILE A 112 -1.16 3.24 0.55
C ILE A 112 -1.69 4.55 1.11
N VAL A 113 -3.01 4.75 1.04
CA VAL A 113 -3.60 6.04 1.38
C VAL A 113 -4.87 5.86 2.18
N ARG A 114 -5.26 6.91 2.88
CA ARG A 114 -6.51 6.91 3.62
C ARG A 114 -7.64 7.32 2.70
N HIS A 115 -8.81 6.77 2.96
CA HIS A 115 -10.01 7.18 2.24
C HIS A 115 -10.27 8.65 2.51
N PRO A 116 -10.65 9.42 1.48
CA PRO A 116 -10.68 10.88 1.62
C PRO A 116 -11.81 11.44 2.48
N ASP A 117 -12.84 10.73 2.77
CA ASP A 117 -13.91 11.35 3.58
C ASP A 117 -13.68 11.21 5.07
#